data_383d4f4684c2f8ddd56d663aed09cb0a
#
_entry.id   383d4f4684c2f8ddd56d663aed09cb0a
#
_cell.length_a   1.000
_cell.length_b   1.000
_cell.length_c   1.000
_cell.angle_alpha   90.00
_cell.angle_beta   90.00
_cell.angle_gamma   90.00
#
_symmetry.space_group_name_H-M   'P 1'
#
loop_
_entity.id
_entity.type
_entity.pdbx_description
1 polymer ?
#
loop_
_entity_poly.entity_id
_entity_poly.type
_entity_poly.pdbx_seq_one_letter_code
_entity_poly.pdbx_strand_id
1 'polypeptide(L)'
;MRRTAMARRSRTAIVLATLALTATLAGCGKTVPGTALPAGGTTGTGGGTSRINTNFDKLLRECTVVAQDDIGKSVGENMYVEPSFNGAVCMWNLTGGSAGSGMVTLSWYELGSLNNEKQNNDRLKYVSNDINVQGRRSLETRRPNDADSCGVSAPAADTGVVGWWVNYRSGSTHPDPCDGARKLVELTLNLAR
;
A
#
# COMPACT_ATOMS: atom_id res chain seq x y z
N MET A 1 -76.65 -14.38 22.58
CA MET A 1 -76.34 -15.38 21.51
C MET A 1 -75.81 -14.61 20.29
N ARG A 2 -74.50 -14.55 20.11
CA ARG A 2 -73.83 -14.17 18.85
C ARG A 2 -72.55 -15.01 18.73
N ARG A 3 -72.54 -15.97 17.84
CA ARG A 3 -71.42 -16.80 17.56
C ARG A 3 -70.81 -16.44 16.18
N THR A 4 -69.55 -16.11 16.22
CA THR A 4 -68.45 -16.55 15.34
C THR A 4 -68.59 -16.45 13.84
N ALA A 5 -67.88 -15.49 13.27
CA ALA A 5 -67.34 -15.56 11.91
C ALA A 5 -65.93 -14.95 11.89
N MET A 6 -64.94 -15.77 12.25
CA MET A 6 -63.55 -15.45 12.07
C MET A 6 -62.78 -16.77 11.83
N ALA A 7 -62.46 -17.05 10.59
CA ALA A 7 -61.37 -17.93 10.22
C ALA A 7 -61.42 -18.33 8.71
N ARG A 8 -61.04 -17.44 7.80
CA ARG A 8 -60.73 -17.85 6.42
C ARG A 8 -59.89 -16.88 5.59
N ARG A 9 -59.05 -16.03 6.25
CA ARG A 9 -58.20 -15.10 5.49
C ARG A 9 -56.69 -15.24 5.71
N SER A 10 -56.21 -16.33 6.28
CA SER A 10 -54.81 -16.46 6.66
C SER A 10 -53.98 -17.44 5.84
N ARG A 11 -54.51 -18.11 4.85
CA ARG A 11 -53.73 -19.13 4.13
C ARG A 11 -53.21 -18.71 2.75
N THR A 12 -53.77 -17.62 2.17
CA THR A 12 -53.35 -17.14 0.84
C THR A 12 -52.25 -16.07 0.91
N ALA A 13 -52.01 -15.46 2.05
CA ALA A 13 -50.93 -14.45 2.21
C ALA A 13 -49.53 -15.02 2.42
N ILE A 14 -49.42 -16.28 2.83
CA ILE A 14 -48.11 -16.90 3.14
C ILE A 14 -47.45 -17.47 1.86
N VAL A 15 -48.20 -17.82 0.85
CA VAL A 15 -47.65 -18.40 -0.39
C VAL A 15 -47.05 -17.34 -1.33
N LEU A 16 -47.49 -16.10 -1.25
CA LEU A 16 -46.95 -14.98 -2.05
C LEU A 16 -45.67 -14.38 -1.48
N ALA A 17 -45.40 -14.57 -0.20
CA ALA A 17 -44.18 -14.03 0.45
C ALA A 17 -42.95 -14.90 0.19
N THR A 18 -43.08 -16.17 -0.14
CA THR A 18 -41.97 -17.08 -0.38
C THR A 18 -41.43 -17.03 -1.79
N LEU A 19 -42.17 -16.52 -2.78
CA LEU A 19 -41.69 -16.39 -4.16
C LEU A 19 -40.87 -15.08 -4.40
N ALA A 20 -40.93 -14.09 -3.49
CA ALA A 20 -40.23 -12.84 -3.66
C ALA A 20 -38.76 -12.86 -3.12
N LEU A 21 -38.35 -13.92 -2.40
CA LEU A 21 -37.04 -13.99 -1.76
C LEU A 21 -36.00 -14.74 -2.60
N THR A 22 -36.35 -15.33 -3.73
CA THR A 22 -35.41 -16.08 -4.58
C THR A 22 -34.84 -15.28 -5.77
N ALA A 23 -35.24 -14.01 -5.94
CA ALA A 23 -34.84 -13.21 -7.10
C ALA A 23 -33.65 -12.25 -6.86
N THR A 24 -33.05 -12.22 -5.67
CA THR A 24 -32.00 -11.25 -5.34
C THR A 24 -30.56 -11.82 -5.33
N LEU A 25 -30.35 -13.03 -5.82
CA LEU A 25 -29.00 -13.64 -5.94
C LEU A 25 -28.47 -13.63 -7.38
N ALA A 26 -29.03 -12.81 -8.27
CA ALA A 26 -28.37 -12.45 -9.52
C ALA A 26 -27.27 -11.45 -9.22
N GLY A 27 -26.20 -11.90 -8.56
CA GLY A 27 -24.98 -11.14 -8.37
C GLY A 27 -24.47 -10.68 -9.72
N CYS A 28 -24.26 -9.37 -9.86
CA CYS A 28 -23.60 -8.75 -11.02
C CYS A 28 -22.16 -9.25 -11.14
N GLY A 29 -21.96 -10.46 -11.59
CA GLY A 29 -20.70 -10.93 -12.11
C GLY A 29 -20.50 -10.31 -13.50
N LYS A 30 -20.01 -9.08 -13.60
CA LYS A 30 -19.35 -8.64 -14.81
C LYS A 30 -18.08 -9.47 -14.94
N THR A 31 -18.12 -10.48 -15.78
CA THR A 31 -16.92 -11.14 -16.27
C THR A 31 -16.15 -10.12 -17.08
N VAL A 32 -15.06 -9.60 -16.49
CA VAL A 32 -14.06 -8.86 -17.25
C VAL A 32 -13.38 -9.90 -18.15
N PRO A 33 -13.39 -9.75 -19.47
CA PRO A 33 -12.63 -10.63 -20.36
C PRO A 33 -11.14 -10.35 -20.11
N GLY A 34 -10.54 -11.10 -19.21
CA GLY A 34 -9.11 -11.12 -18.93
C GLY A 34 -8.57 -12.46 -19.36
N THR A 35 -7.60 -12.46 -20.26
CA THR A 35 -6.82 -13.66 -20.56
C THR A 35 -5.87 -13.88 -19.39
N ALA A 36 -6.06 -14.96 -18.63
CA ALA A 36 -5.09 -15.37 -17.64
C ALA A 36 -3.79 -15.76 -18.37
N LEU A 37 -2.74 -14.98 -18.17
CA LEU A 37 -1.40 -15.35 -18.62
C LEU A 37 -0.83 -16.36 -17.62
N PRO A 38 -0.36 -17.54 -18.08
CA PRO A 38 0.27 -18.48 -17.18
C PRO A 38 1.58 -17.87 -16.62
N ALA A 39 1.73 -17.96 -15.32
CA ALA A 39 3.00 -17.63 -14.67
C ALA A 39 4.06 -18.65 -15.13
N GLY A 40 5.02 -18.22 -15.94
CA GLY A 40 6.15 -19.02 -16.39
C GLY A 40 5.86 -19.85 -17.64
N GLY A 41 5.92 -19.25 -18.80
CA GLY A 41 5.92 -19.94 -20.10
C GLY A 41 6.81 -19.17 -21.08
N THR A 42 7.98 -19.73 -21.35
CA THR A 42 8.82 -19.35 -22.47
C THR A 42 8.14 -19.69 -23.80
N THR A 43 8.29 -18.81 -24.79
CA THR A 43 8.03 -18.96 -26.22
C THR A 43 6.60 -18.77 -26.71
N GLY A 44 6.38 -17.62 -27.36
CA GLY A 44 5.23 -17.37 -28.23
C GLY A 44 5.39 -16.04 -28.95
N THR A 45 5.81 -16.11 -30.20
CA THR A 45 5.96 -14.99 -31.13
C THR A 45 4.60 -14.30 -31.37
N GLY A 46 4.44 -13.04 -31.00
CA GLY A 46 3.23 -12.28 -31.29
C GLY A 46 3.36 -10.85 -30.78
N GLY A 47 3.52 -9.90 -31.70
CA GLY A 47 3.85 -8.50 -31.46
C GLY A 47 2.82 -7.73 -30.61
N GLY A 48 3.36 -7.09 -29.62
CA GLY A 48 2.70 -6.14 -28.75
C GLY A 48 3.65 -5.83 -27.59
N THR A 49 4.50 -4.81 -27.75
CA THR A 49 5.53 -4.47 -26.77
C THR A 49 4.96 -3.79 -25.53
N SER A 50 4.23 -4.53 -24.71
CA SER A 50 4.12 -4.20 -23.30
C SER A 50 5.33 -4.85 -22.62
N ARG A 51 6.40 -4.08 -22.41
CA ARG A 51 7.56 -4.54 -21.63
C ARG A 51 7.17 -4.57 -20.15
N ILE A 52 6.40 -5.61 -19.79
CA ILE A 52 6.32 -5.98 -18.39
C ILE A 52 7.70 -6.55 -18.07
N ASN A 53 8.44 -5.83 -17.26
CA ASN A 53 9.71 -6.35 -16.73
C ASN A 53 9.38 -7.52 -15.81
N THR A 54 9.55 -8.74 -16.30
CA THR A 54 9.33 -9.97 -15.54
C THR A 54 10.55 -10.39 -14.71
N ASN A 55 11.56 -9.53 -14.62
CA ASN A 55 12.74 -9.79 -13.81
C ASN A 55 12.45 -9.50 -12.33
N PHE A 56 11.78 -10.42 -11.66
CA PHE A 56 11.46 -10.36 -10.22
C PHE A 56 12.71 -10.30 -9.32
N ASP A 57 13.89 -10.62 -9.83
CA ASP A 57 15.16 -10.48 -9.09
C ASP A 57 15.45 -9.02 -8.72
N LYS A 58 14.94 -8.05 -9.49
CA LYS A 58 15.09 -6.64 -9.15
C LYS A 58 14.29 -6.24 -7.91
N LEU A 59 13.07 -6.74 -7.76
CA LEU A 59 12.21 -6.45 -6.59
C LEU A 59 12.85 -6.94 -5.28
N LEU A 60 13.49 -8.11 -5.31
CA LEU A 60 14.21 -8.63 -4.15
C LEU A 60 15.47 -7.82 -3.83
N ARG A 61 16.17 -7.28 -4.85
CA ARG A 61 17.33 -6.40 -4.65
C ARG A 61 16.95 -5.05 -4.09
N GLU A 62 15.79 -4.53 -4.43
CA GLU A 62 15.29 -3.27 -3.88
C GLU A 62 15.10 -3.35 -2.37
N CYS A 63 14.65 -4.48 -1.84
CA CYS A 63 14.51 -4.68 -0.40
C CYS A 63 15.86 -4.74 0.35
N THR A 64 16.96 -4.85 -0.34
CA THR A 64 18.32 -4.87 0.23
C THR A 64 19.13 -3.62 -0.11
N VAL A 65 18.51 -2.63 -0.76
CA VAL A 65 19.19 -1.41 -1.19
C VAL A 65 19.72 -0.59 0.01
N VAL A 66 19.03 -0.62 1.13
CA VAL A 66 19.47 -0.03 2.40
C VAL A 66 19.66 -1.15 3.42
N ALA A 67 20.82 -1.19 4.08
CA ALA A 67 21.09 -2.18 5.11
C ALA A 67 20.17 -2.00 6.33
N GLN A 68 19.80 -3.09 6.99
CA GLN A 68 18.91 -3.06 8.16
C GLN A 68 19.43 -2.15 9.29
N ASP A 69 20.75 -2.16 9.53
CA ASP A 69 21.38 -1.29 10.51
C ASP A 69 21.20 0.20 10.17
N ASP A 70 21.26 0.54 8.89
CA ASP A 70 21.08 1.92 8.44
C ASP A 70 19.61 2.34 8.46
N ILE A 71 18.70 1.40 8.23
CA ILE A 71 17.26 1.62 8.49
C ILE A 71 17.06 1.94 9.98
N GLY A 72 17.60 1.11 10.86
CA GLY A 72 17.51 1.31 12.31
C GLY A 72 18.00 2.68 12.74
N LYS A 73 19.22 3.06 12.33
CA LYS A 73 19.82 4.38 12.64
C LYS A 73 19.01 5.56 12.08
N SER A 74 18.31 5.35 10.98
CA SER A 74 17.50 6.41 10.36
C SER A 74 16.23 6.71 11.15
N VAL A 75 15.65 5.69 11.81
CA VAL A 75 14.36 5.78 12.48
C VAL A 75 14.44 5.89 14.00
N GLY A 76 15.61 5.71 14.59
CA GLY A 76 15.82 5.89 16.03
C GLY A 76 17.10 5.25 16.53
N GLU A 77 17.48 5.58 17.75
CA GLU A 77 18.67 5.00 18.38
C GLU A 77 18.36 3.59 18.91
N ASN A 78 19.30 2.66 18.68
CA ASN A 78 19.23 1.28 19.17
C ASN A 78 17.96 0.51 18.72
N MET A 79 17.44 0.82 17.53
CA MET A 79 16.30 0.10 16.95
C MET A 79 16.74 -1.25 16.40
N TYR A 80 16.02 -2.31 16.78
CA TYR A 80 16.11 -3.60 16.14
C TYR A 80 15.16 -3.63 14.92
N VAL A 81 15.67 -4.06 13.77
CA VAL A 81 14.97 -4.06 12.49
C VAL A 81 14.86 -5.48 11.98
N GLU A 82 13.65 -5.97 11.82
CA GLU A 82 13.36 -7.32 11.33
C GLU A 82 12.64 -7.25 9.99
N PRO A 83 13.20 -7.84 8.91
CA PRO A 83 12.55 -7.84 7.62
C PRO A 83 11.24 -8.65 7.69
N SER A 84 10.19 -8.08 7.12
CA SER A 84 8.90 -8.71 6.98
C SER A 84 8.42 -8.48 5.56
N PHE A 85 8.65 -9.45 4.67
CA PHE A 85 8.26 -9.33 3.28
C PHE A 85 6.75 -9.56 3.11
N ASN A 86 6.09 -8.65 2.41
CA ASN A 86 4.67 -8.76 2.11
C ASN A 86 4.38 -8.38 0.65
N GLY A 87 4.67 -9.29 -0.25
CA GLY A 87 4.40 -9.13 -1.69
C GLY A 87 5.33 -8.12 -2.37
N ALA A 88 4.75 -7.12 -3.04
CA ALA A 88 5.48 -6.10 -3.82
C ALA A 88 6.04 -4.94 -2.97
N VAL A 89 5.89 -4.97 -1.66
CA VAL A 89 6.34 -3.92 -0.74
C VAL A 89 7.37 -4.51 0.22
N CYS A 90 8.53 -3.88 0.32
CA CYS A 90 9.50 -4.23 1.34
C CYS A 90 9.03 -3.66 2.69
N MET A 91 9.02 -4.49 3.70
CA MET A 91 8.57 -4.12 5.04
C MET A 91 9.57 -4.58 6.09
N TRP A 92 9.73 -3.77 7.11
CA TRP A 92 10.54 -4.09 8.29
C TRP A 92 9.77 -3.72 9.55
N ASN A 93 9.72 -4.64 10.48
CA ASN A 93 9.24 -4.37 11.83
C ASN A 93 10.34 -3.70 12.65
N LEU A 94 9.98 -2.71 13.42
CA LEU A 94 10.85 -1.99 14.34
C LEU A 94 10.50 -2.37 15.76
N THR A 95 11.51 -2.66 16.57
CA THR A 95 11.33 -2.93 18.02
C THR A 95 12.50 -2.37 18.82
N GLY A 96 12.20 -2.02 20.08
CA GLY A 96 13.21 -1.53 21.03
C GLY A 96 13.61 -0.08 20.78
N GLY A 97 14.77 0.29 21.28
CA GLY A 97 15.36 1.62 21.13
C GLY A 97 14.50 2.76 21.65
N SER A 98 14.82 3.97 21.18
CA SER A 98 14.14 5.21 21.58
C SER A 98 12.73 5.35 21.03
N ALA A 99 12.39 4.66 19.95
CA ALA A 99 11.08 4.76 19.30
C ALA A 99 10.09 3.64 19.66
N GLY A 100 10.51 2.67 20.47
CA GLY A 100 9.66 1.57 20.96
C GLY A 100 9.33 0.54 19.88
N SER A 101 8.26 0.73 19.13
CA SER A 101 7.88 -0.19 18.05
C SER A 101 7.24 0.55 16.88
N GLY A 102 7.32 -0.07 15.72
CA GLY A 102 6.80 0.53 14.50
C GLY A 102 7.02 -0.36 13.29
N MET A 103 6.86 0.24 12.11
CA MET A 103 7.06 -0.40 10.84
C MET A 103 7.63 0.59 9.83
N VAL A 104 8.56 0.12 9.04
CA VAL A 104 9.07 0.86 7.89
C VAL A 104 8.69 0.12 6.61
N THR A 105 8.30 0.85 5.58
CA THR A 105 8.00 0.28 4.28
C THR A 105 8.74 1.02 3.18
N LEU A 106 9.22 0.28 2.18
CA LEU A 106 9.75 0.79 0.94
C LEU A 106 8.84 0.34 -0.19
N SER A 107 8.38 1.30 -0.98
CA SER A 107 7.68 1.09 -2.24
C SER A 107 8.52 1.62 -3.40
N TRP A 108 8.64 0.84 -4.45
CA TRP A 108 9.33 1.25 -5.67
C TRP A 108 8.41 1.07 -6.86
N TYR A 109 8.05 2.17 -7.48
CA TYR A 109 7.13 2.18 -8.62
C TYR A 109 7.91 2.54 -9.90
N GLU A 110 8.35 1.55 -10.65
CA GLU A 110 9.18 1.73 -11.87
C GLU A 110 8.52 2.65 -12.92
N LEU A 111 7.21 2.60 -13.02
CA LEU A 111 6.43 3.44 -13.94
C LEU A 111 5.70 4.59 -13.22
N GLY A 112 6.03 4.84 -11.96
CA GLY A 112 5.45 5.89 -11.15
C GLY A 112 5.95 7.28 -11.52
N SER A 113 5.21 8.29 -11.08
CA SER A 113 5.65 9.67 -11.08
C SER A 113 5.23 10.38 -9.80
N LEU A 114 5.97 11.40 -9.37
CA LEU A 114 5.56 12.20 -8.20
C LEU A 114 4.20 12.87 -8.38
N ASN A 115 3.81 13.20 -9.61
CA ASN A 115 2.51 13.78 -9.86
C ASN A 115 1.38 12.75 -9.63
N ASN A 116 1.58 11.51 -10.05
CA ASN A 116 0.62 10.43 -9.77
C ASN A 116 0.56 10.14 -8.26
N GLU A 117 1.70 10.13 -7.59
CA GLU A 117 1.78 9.95 -6.14
C GLU A 117 1.01 11.04 -5.41
N LYS A 118 1.24 12.31 -5.79
CA LYS A 118 0.49 13.44 -5.22
C LYS A 118 -1.01 13.33 -5.46
N GLN A 119 -1.44 12.96 -6.67
CA GLN A 119 -2.87 12.77 -6.97
C GLN A 119 -3.50 11.66 -6.12
N ASN A 120 -2.78 10.56 -5.87
CA ASN A 120 -3.24 9.49 -5.01
C ASN A 120 -3.37 9.96 -3.55
N ASN A 121 -2.38 10.68 -3.05
CA ASN A 121 -2.40 11.28 -1.73
C ASN A 121 -3.57 12.27 -1.56
N ASP A 122 -3.82 13.12 -2.55
CA ASP A 122 -4.94 14.05 -2.55
C ASP A 122 -6.31 13.32 -2.49
N ARG A 123 -6.45 12.20 -3.22
CA ARG A 123 -7.66 11.34 -3.15
C ARG A 123 -7.85 10.71 -1.78
N LEU A 124 -6.76 10.34 -1.12
CA LEU A 124 -6.74 9.78 0.23
C LEU A 124 -6.87 10.86 1.31
N LYS A 125 -6.94 12.14 0.94
CA LYS A 125 -6.96 13.30 1.85
C LYS A 125 -5.69 13.41 2.69
N TYR A 126 -4.57 12.88 2.20
CA TYR A 126 -3.27 13.08 2.83
C TYR A 126 -2.75 14.49 2.55
N VAL A 127 -1.96 15.01 3.47
CA VAL A 127 -1.27 16.30 3.30
C VAL A 127 0.09 16.03 2.67
N SER A 128 0.32 16.54 1.46
CA SER A 128 1.59 16.39 0.76
C SER A 128 2.24 17.75 0.53
N ASN A 129 3.49 17.88 0.97
CA ASN A 129 4.32 19.07 0.79
C ASN A 129 5.46 18.77 -0.18
N ASP A 130 5.74 19.71 -1.08
CA ASP A 130 6.93 19.66 -1.90
C ASP A 130 8.16 19.97 -1.04
N ILE A 131 9.13 19.07 -1.06
CA ILE A 131 10.43 19.22 -0.40
C ILE A 131 11.57 18.97 -1.39
N ASN A 132 12.78 19.26 -1.00
CA ASN A 132 13.99 18.93 -1.76
C ASN A 132 14.80 17.88 -1.02
N VAL A 133 15.10 16.76 -1.68
CA VAL A 133 15.98 15.71 -1.18
C VAL A 133 17.13 15.55 -2.17
N GLN A 134 18.34 15.91 -1.77
CA GLN A 134 19.55 15.84 -2.61
C GLN A 134 19.42 16.52 -3.98
N GLY A 135 18.81 17.70 -4.01
CA GLY A 135 18.58 18.45 -5.26
C GLY A 135 17.39 17.97 -6.09
N ARG A 136 16.68 16.95 -5.65
CA ARG A 136 15.50 16.40 -6.34
C ARG A 136 14.20 16.87 -5.68
N ARG A 137 13.25 17.36 -6.45
CA ARG A 137 11.89 17.58 -5.98
C ARG A 137 11.34 16.26 -5.44
N SER A 138 10.83 16.27 -4.23
CA SER A 138 10.28 15.11 -3.51
C SER A 138 8.99 15.51 -2.82
N LEU A 139 8.21 14.55 -2.38
CA LEU A 139 6.98 14.77 -1.62
C LEU A 139 7.15 14.23 -0.21
N GLU A 140 6.89 15.07 0.79
CA GLU A 140 6.68 14.66 2.16
C GLU A 140 5.18 14.55 2.40
N THR A 141 4.72 13.42 2.92
CA THR A 141 3.29 13.11 3.02
C THR A 141 2.95 12.62 4.43
N ARG A 142 1.88 13.21 4.99
CA ARG A 142 1.30 12.81 6.28
C ARG A 142 -0.15 12.42 6.12
N ARG A 143 -0.58 11.43 6.89
CA ARG A 143 -2.01 11.10 7.03
C ARG A 143 -2.69 12.15 7.91
N PRO A 144 -3.99 12.46 7.68
CA PRO A 144 -4.73 13.36 8.55
C PRO A 144 -4.82 12.81 9.97
N ASN A 145 -4.57 13.66 10.96
CA ASN A 145 -4.65 13.33 12.38
C ASN A 145 -3.72 12.19 12.83
N ASP A 146 -2.63 11.96 12.10
CA ASP A 146 -1.64 10.94 12.40
C ASP A 146 -0.24 11.59 12.47
N ALA A 147 0.20 11.84 13.69
CA ALA A 147 1.53 12.39 13.97
C ALA A 147 2.62 11.31 13.98
N ASP A 148 2.22 10.05 14.09
CA ASP A 148 3.10 8.90 14.30
C ASP A 148 3.57 8.28 12.96
N SER A 149 3.10 8.82 11.82
CA SER A 149 3.52 8.34 10.51
C SER A 149 3.87 9.44 9.53
N CYS A 150 4.82 9.15 8.65
CA CYS A 150 5.20 10.02 7.54
C CYS A 150 5.78 9.20 6.40
N GLY A 151 5.48 9.64 5.18
CA GLY A 151 6.07 9.13 3.96
C GLY A 151 6.89 10.20 3.23
N VAL A 152 8.00 9.80 2.62
CA VAL A 152 8.74 10.63 1.69
C VAL A 152 8.93 9.88 0.38
N SER A 153 8.52 10.51 -0.73
CA SER A 153 8.64 9.96 -2.08
C SER A 153 9.54 10.84 -2.93
N ALA A 154 10.45 10.23 -3.68
CA ALA A 154 11.37 10.91 -4.58
C ALA A 154 11.45 10.21 -5.93
N PRO A 155 11.84 10.92 -7.03
CA PRO A 155 12.19 10.26 -8.27
C PRO A 155 13.35 9.30 -8.04
N ALA A 156 13.20 8.05 -8.49
CA ALA A 156 14.28 7.06 -8.46
C ALA A 156 15.46 7.53 -9.34
N ALA A 157 16.62 6.89 -9.17
CA ALA A 157 17.83 7.32 -9.87
C ALA A 157 17.73 7.13 -11.39
N ASP A 158 17.06 6.07 -11.81
CA ASP A 158 16.88 5.68 -13.23
C ASP A 158 15.48 6.02 -13.73
N THR A 159 14.46 5.34 -13.22
CA THR A 159 13.06 5.54 -13.62
C THR A 159 12.14 5.34 -12.43
N GLY A 160 10.98 6.01 -12.46
CA GLY A 160 9.93 5.81 -11.48
C GLY A 160 10.08 6.64 -10.20
N VAL A 161 9.47 6.15 -9.16
CA VAL A 161 9.40 6.79 -7.84
C VAL A 161 9.72 5.77 -6.75
N VAL A 162 10.58 6.14 -5.84
CA VAL A 162 10.85 5.43 -4.61
C VAL A 162 10.19 6.16 -3.45
N GLY A 163 9.51 5.43 -2.58
CA GLY A 163 8.84 6.00 -1.40
C GLY A 163 9.13 5.19 -0.14
N TRP A 164 9.51 5.87 0.92
CA TRP A 164 9.67 5.31 2.25
C TRP A 164 8.60 5.84 3.18
N TRP A 165 7.98 4.96 3.95
CA TRP A 165 7.07 5.30 5.04
C TRP A 165 7.62 4.79 6.36
N VAL A 166 7.63 5.67 7.35
CA VAL A 166 7.91 5.34 8.75
C VAL A 166 6.60 5.46 9.51
N ASN A 167 6.23 4.40 10.22
CA ASN A 167 5.02 4.34 11.03
C ASN A 167 5.42 3.86 12.42
N TYR A 168 5.39 4.72 13.40
CA TYR A 168 5.57 4.35 14.79
C TYR A 168 4.25 3.92 15.41
N ARG A 169 4.34 3.17 16.48
CA ARG A 169 3.16 2.82 17.26
C ARG A 169 2.58 4.07 17.92
N SER A 170 1.29 4.28 17.74
CA SER A 170 0.60 5.43 18.29
C SER A 170 0.77 5.54 19.81
N GLY A 171 1.07 6.77 20.26
CA GLY A 171 1.30 7.07 21.68
C GLY A 171 2.65 6.65 22.23
N SER A 172 3.57 6.14 21.41
CA SER A 172 4.97 5.96 21.80
C SER A 172 5.75 7.27 21.72
N THR A 173 6.82 7.40 22.52
CA THR A 173 7.78 8.47 22.35
C THR A 173 8.71 8.08 21.20
N HIS A 174 8.80 8.92 20.18
CA HIS A 174 9.61 8.63 18.98
C HIS A 174 10.12 9.92 18.32
N PRO A 175 11.18 9.84 17.50
CA PRO A 175 11.61 10.94 16.65
C PRO A 175 10.53 11.32 15.61
N ASP A 176 10.68 12.47 14.94
CA ASP A 176 9.79 12.81 13.83
C ASP A 176 9.88 11.74 12.73
N PRO A 177 8.77 11.06 12.36
CA PRO A 177 8.77 10.03 11.32
C PRO A 177 9.20 10.58 9.95
N CYS A 178 8.99 11.86 9.66
CA CYS A 178 9.44 12.47 8.41
C CYS A 178 10.95 12.55 8.30
N ASP A 179 11.64 12.81 9.40
CA ASP A 179 13.12 12.84 9.42
C ASP A 179 13.68 11.46 9.09
N GLY A 180 13.10 10.42 9.67
CA GLY A 180 13.45 9.03 9.35
C GLY A 180 13.20 8.68 7.88
N ALA A 181 12.01 8.98 7.39
CA ALA A 181 11.64 8.71 5.99
C ALA A 181 12.53 9.48 5.00
N ARG A 182 12.88 10.73 5.30
CA ARG A 182 13.79 11.55 4.49
C ARG A 182 15.20 10.95 4.42
N LYS A 183 15.76 10.55 5.56
CA LYS A 183 17.09 9.90 5.63
C LYS A 183 17.11 8.61 4.81
N LEU A 184 16.05 7.80 4.87
CA LEU A 184 15.95 6.56 4.10
C LEU A 184 15.91 6.81 2.59
N VAL A 185 15.17 7.85 2.14
CA VAL A 185 15.19 8.28 0.73
C VAL A 185 16.60 8.74 0.33
N GLU A 186 17.27 9.54 1.15
CA GLU A 186 18.64 10.02 0.89
C GLU A 186 19.63 8.86 0.73
N LEU A 187 19.55 7.86 1.61
CA LEU A 187 20.38 6.65 1.51
C LEU A 187 20.10 5.89 0.21
N THR A 188 18.82 5.69 -0.13
CA THR A 188 18.44 4.99 -1.36
C THR A 188 18.97 5.70 -2.60
N LEU A 189 18.82 7.01 -2.68
CA LEU A 189 19.30 7.82 -3.81
C LEU A 189 20.82 7.85 -3.93
N ASN A 190 21.54 7.75 -2.81
CA ASN A 190 23.00 7.68 -2.80
C ASN A 190 23.54 6.31 -3.28
N LEU A 191 22.84 5.24 -2.94
CA LEU A 191 23.26 3.87 -3.28
C LEU A 191 22.87 3.45 -4.69
N ALA A 192 21.87 4.11 -5.28
CA ALA A 192 21.40 3.87 -6.65
C ALA A 192 22.22 4.59 -7.74
N ARG A 193 23.45 5.03 -7.44
CA ARG A 193 24.36 5.72 -8.38
C ARG A 193 25.33 4.74 -9.04
#